data_bb720f9935fc440b22dc34ea787adfb3
#
_entry.id   bb720f9935fc440b22dc34ea787adfb3
#
_cell.length_a   1.000
_cell.length_b   1.000
_cell.length_c   1.000
_cell.angle_alpha   90.00
_cell.angle_beta   90.00
_cell.angle_gamma   90.00
#
_symmetry.space_group_name_H-M   'P 1'
#
loop_
_entity.id
_entity.type
_entity.pdbx_description
1 polymer ?
#
loop_
_entity_poly.entity_id
_entity_poly.type
_entity_poly.pdbx_seq_one_letter_code
_entity_poly.pdbx_strand_id
1 'polypeptide(L)'
;MSNARVAGRHPALAARFRVLAGAAFLFASTPASSEPVPPAPPQAGVQTVYAAGDIARCRHPDPRWSGAADTAAVVAAGLAADPAAVALTLGDHTYPRGTAQEFADCYGPTWGRFKDRTWPSPGNHEYYTKGASPYFAYFGERAGRGYYALSLGPWRLISLDSNLAPGAHAAQLDWLRAELKDHPSRCTLAFWHHPLYSSGGHGSVPKMRDAWALLYAAGAELVLSGHDHDYERFAPQDANGVLDRARGMRQFVVGTGGAYATPFLLTVKHSEARDASRNGVLRLRLREDGYDWEFLEATPPSLPNASPPDHGSAACH
;
A
#
# COMPACT_ATOMS: atom_id res chain seq x y z
N MET A 1 31.47 -53.94 64.24
CA MET A 1 30.63 -54.26 65.41
C MET A 1 29.20 -54.15 64.90
N SER A 2 28.61 -55.29 64.50
CA SER A 2 27.68 -56.16 65.23
C SER A 2 26.42 -55.40 65.65
N ASN A 3 25.23 -55.70 65.29
CA ASN A 3 24.34 -56.81 65.24
C ASN A 3 23.02 -56.35 64.61
N ALA A 4 22.40 -57.04 63.78
CA ALA A 4 21.61 -58.27 63.79
C ALA A 4 20.09 -58.08 64.08
N ARG A 5 19.36 -58.49 63.07
CA ARG A 5 18.06 -59.21 63.01
C ARG A 5 16.87 -58.75 63.91
N VAL A 6 15.67 -58.64 63.24
CA VAL A 6 14.63 -59.68 63.49
C VAL A 6 13.56 -59.55 62.35
N ALA A 7 13.13 -60.70 61.88
CA ALA A 7 12.11 -60.96 60.90
C ALA A 7 10.68 -60.96 61.51
N GLY A 8 9.71 -60.52 60.80
CA GLY A 8 8.29 -60.71 61.08
C GLY A 8 7.51 -60.96 59.80
N ARG A 9 7.10 -62.19 59.59
CA ARG A 9 6.17 -62.64 58.54
C ARG A 9 4.73 -62.41 59.01
N HIS A 10 3.88 -61.85 58.15
CA HIS A 10 2.43 -62.16 58.19
C HIS A 10 1.82 -61.99 56.76
N PRO A 11 0.64 -62.58 56.50
CA PRO A 11 0.39 -63.30 55.25
C PRO A 11 -0.39 -62.44 54.22
N ALA A 12 -0.33 -62.92 52.94
CA ALA A 12 -0.96 -62.37 51.75
C ALA A 12 -2.50 -62.43 51.83
N LEU A 13 -3.14 -61.31 51.60
CA LEU A 13 -4.52 -61.23 51.13
C LEU A 13 -4.51 -60.88 49.64
N ALA A 14 -4.94 -61.80 48.78
CA ALA A 14 -5.09 -61.65 47.37
C ALA A 14 -6.38 -60.87 47.09
N ALA A 15 -6.24 -59.61 46.66
CA ALA A 15 -7.34 -58.82 46.07
C ALA A 15 -7.30 -58.92 44.53
N ARG A 16 -8.34 -59.54 43.99
CA ARG A 16 -8.55 -59.64 42.53
C ARG A 16 -9.02 -58.29 42.01
N PHE A 17 -8.17 -57.55 41.35
CA PHE A 17 -8.57 -56.41 40.57
C PHE A 17 -9.02 -56.83 39.16
N ARG A 18 -10.29 -56.57 38.85
CA ARG A 18 -10.84 -56.63 37.49
C ARG A 18 -10.32 -55.44 36.74
N VAL A 19 -9.52 -55.67 35.68
CA VAL A 19 -9.12 -54.68 34.73
C VAL A 19 -10.30 -54.45 33.79
N LEU A 20 -10.93 -53.27 33.89
CA LEU A 20 -11.83 -52.76 32.88
C LEU A 20 -10.98 -52.13 31.76
N ALA A 21 -10.96 -52.74 30.61
CA ALA A 21 -10.35 -52.16 29.39
C ALA A 21 -11.20 -51.02 28.89
N GLY A 22 -10.82 -49.78 29.21
CA GLY A 22 -11.38 -48.59 28.63
C GLY A 22 -10.78 -48.36 27.21
N ALA A 23 -11.59 -48.49 26.19
CA ALA A 23 -11.21 -48.09 24.83
C ALA A 23 -11.11 -46.56 24.76
N ALA A 24 -9.91 -46.01 24.68
CA ALA A 24 -9.67 -44.62 24.42
C ALA A 24 -9.89 -44.35 22.92
N PHE A 25 -10.98 -43.70 22.55
CA PHE A 25 -11.18 -43.13 21.22
C PHE A 25 -10.31 -41.90 21.09
N LEU A 26 -9.20 -42.02 20.38
CA LEU A 26 -8.40 -40.89 19.90
C LEU A 26 -9.18 -40.19 18.76
N PHE A 27 -9.83 -39.08 19.08
CA PHE A 27 -10.31 -38.16 18.06
C PHE A 27 -9.09 -37.46 17.45
N ALA A 28 -8.69 -37.89 16.25
CA ALA A 28 -7.74 -37.17 15.42
C ALA A 28 -8.43 -35.88 14.92
N SER A 29 -8.10 -34.75 15.54
CA SER A 29 -8.50 -33.44 15.03
C SER A 29 -7.68 -33.15 13.77
N THR A 30 -8.27 -33.29 12.60
CA THR A 30 -7.69 -32.79 11.36
C THR A 30 -7.68 -31.25 11.43
N PRO A 31 -6.55 -30.58 11.17
CA PRO A 31 -6.55 -29.12 11.05
C PRO A 31 -7.45 -28.72 9.87
N ALA A 32 -8.43 -27.88 10.13
CA ALA A 32 -9.24 -27.28 9.09
C ALA A 32 -8.32 -26.40 8.22
N SER A 33 -8.13 -26.79 6.97
CA SER A 33 -7.52 -25.95 5.96
C SER A 33 -8.43 -24.74 5.78
N SER A 34 -8.00 -23.56 6.22
CA SER A 34 -8.68 -22.31 5.87
C SER A 34 -8.45 -22.03 4.38
N GLU A 35 -9.41 -22.41 3.54
CA GLU A 35 -9.42 -21.92 2.16
C GLU A 35 -9.48 -20.38 2.18
N PRO A 36 -8.71 -19.69 1.30
CA PRO A 36 -8.78 -18.25 1.18
C PRO A 36 -10.23 -17.86 0.82
N VAL A 37 -10.81 -16.99 1.64
CA VAL A 37 -12.15 -16.44 1.38
C VAL A 37 -12.09 -15.72 0.03
N PRO A 38 -12.94 -16.09 -0.95
CA PRO A 38 -12.94 -15.41 -2.24
C PRO A 38 -13.26 -13.91 -2.04
N PRO A 39 -12.65 -13.02 -2.84
CA PRO A 39 -12.95 -11.58 -2.75
C PRO A 39 -14.44 -11.33 -2.94
N ALA A 40 -14.99 -10.45 -2.11
CA ALA A 40 -16.41 -10.08 -2.21
C ALA A 40 -16.70 -9.52 -3.61
N PRO A 41 -17.85 -9.85 -4.21
CA PRO A 41 -18.21 -9.37 -5.55
C PRO A 41 -18.26 -7.83 -5.59
N PRO A 42 -18.00 -7.22 -6.78
CA PRO A 42 -18.09 -5.78 -6.97
C PRO A 42 -19.45 -5.25 -6.50
N GLN A 43 -19.44 -4.22 -5.65
CA GLN A 43 -20.68 -3.56 -5.21
C GLN A 43 -21.02 -2.44 -6.19
N ALA A 44 -22.27 -2.34 -6.61
CA ALA A 44 -22.73 -1.28 -7.49
C ALA A 44 -22.41 0.11 -6.88
N GLY A 45 -21.84 1.01 -7.67
CA GLY A 45 -21.46 2.35 -7.23
C GLY A 45 -20.14 2.47 -6.45
N VAL A 46 -19.44 1.37 -6.17
CA VAL A 46 -18.12 1.37 -5.54
C VAL A 46 -17.04 1.22 -6.61
N GLN A 47 -16.03 2.10 -6.56
CA GLN A 47 -14.85 2.00 -7.43
C GLN A 47 -13.65 1.47 -6.64
N THR A 48 -13.03 0.40 -7.13
CA THR A 48 -11.85 -0.19 -6.51
C THR A 48 -10.58 0.38 -7.13
N VAL A 49 -9.65 0.80 -6.27
CA VAL A 49 -8.33 1.32 -6.64
C VAL A 49 -7.26 0.52 -5.93
N TYR A 50 -6.22 0.12 -6.65
CA TYR A 50 -4.99 -0.45 -6.11
C TYR A 50 -3.86 0.54 -6.29
N ALA A 51 -3.12 0.90 -5.23
CA ALA A 51 -2.10 1.93 -5.30
C ALA A 51 -0.78 1.46 -4.69
N ALA A 52 0.33 1.69 -5.38
CA ALA A 52 1.68 1.63 -4.83
C ALA A 52 2.66 2.43 -5.72
N GLY A 53 3.76 2.87 -5.14
CA GLY A 53 4.94 3.41 -5.81
C GLY A 53 6.16 2.54 -5.55
N ASP A 54 7.32 2.98 -6.05
CA ASP A 54 8.63 2.39 -5.72
C ASP A 54 8.68 0.91 -6.12
N ILE A 55 8.56 0.64 -7.43
CA ILE A 55 8.07 -0.64 -7.93
C ILE A 55 9.21 -1.57 -8.35
N ALA A 56 9.81 -1.36 -9.53
CA ALA A 56 10.61 -2.38 -10.17
C ALA A 56 12.12 -2.12 -10.07
N ARG A 57 12.83 -2.91 -9.24
CA ARG A 57 14.30 -2.94 -9.24
C ARG A 57 14.82 -3.87 -10.31
N CYS A 58 15.49 -3.30 -11.31
CA CYS A 58 16.11 -4.04 -12.41
C CYS A 58 17.44 -4.70 -12.06
N ARG A 59 17.61 -5.23 -10.86
CA ARG A 59 18.84 -5.91 -10.42
C ARG A 59 18.77 -7.41 -10.53
N HIS A 60 17.58 -7.99 -10.53
CA HIS A 60 17.41 -9.42 -10.67
C HIS A 60 17.37 -9.81 -12.15
N PRO A 61 18.12 -10.84 -12.58
CA PRO A 61 18.11 -11.28 -13.99
C PRO A 61 16.72 -11.73 -14.47
N ASP A 62 15.88 -12.21 -13.57
CA ASP A 62 14.50 -12.59 -13.87
C ASP A 62 13.54 -11.73 -13.05
N PRO A 63 12.77 -10.82 -13.69
CA PRO A 63 11.85 -9.93 -12.99
C PRO A 63 10.72 -10.67 -12.26
N ARG A 64 10.45 -11.93 -12.60
CA ARG A 64 9.44 -12.75 -11.90
C ARG A 64 9.80 -13.09 -10.46
N TRP A 65 11.04 -12.89 -10.06
CA TRP A 65 11.55 -13.11 -8.70
C TRP A 65 11.83 -11.77 -7.98
N SER A 66 11.05 -10.75 -8.27
CA SER A 66 11.19 -9.44 -7.65
C SER A 66 9.96 -9.09 -6.83
N GLY A 67 10.10 -8.21 -5.83
CA GLY A 67 8.96 -7.68 -5.09
C GLY A 67 7.89 -7.04 -5.99
N ALA A 68 8.31 -6.48 -7.14
CA ALA A 68 7.39 -5.96 -8.13
C ALA A 68 6.51 -7.06 -8.77
N ALA A 69 7.01 -8.29 -8.92
CA ALA A 69 6.21 -9.40 -9.41
C ALA A 69 5.18 -9.84 -8.37
N ASP A 70 5.55 -9.85 -7.09
CA ASP A 70 4.67 -10.22 -5.99
C ASP A 70 3.51 -9.22 -5.86
N THR A 71 3.80 -7.92 -5.83
CA THR A 71 2.78 -6.87 -5.78
C THR A 71 1.92 -6.83 -7.05
N ALA A 72 2.53 -7.05 -8.22
CA ALA A 72 1.79 -7.15 -9.48
C ALA A 72 0.82 -8.33 -9.50
N ALA A 73 1.15 -9.45 -8.84
CA ALA A 73 0.25 -10.59 -8.73
C ALA A 73 -1.01 -10.25 -7.90
N VAL A 74 -0.84 -9.53 -6.78
CA VAL A 74 -1.95 -9.04 -5.95
C VAL A 74 -2.86 -8.11 -6.74
N VAL A 75 -2.28 -7.11 -7.44
CA VAL A 75 -3.06 -6.17 -8.26
C VAL A 75 -3.76 -6.88 -9.41
N ALA A 76 -3.06 -7.76 -10.13
CA ALA A 76 -3.64 -8.50 -11.26
C ALA A 76 -4.83 -9.37 -10.85
N ALA A 77 -4.74 -10.05 -9.70
CA ALA A 77 -5.84 -10.83 -9.14
C ALA A 77 -7.05 -9.93 -8.82
N GLY A 78 -6.81 -8.78 -8.20
CA GLY A 78 -7.86 -7.80 -7.91
C GLY A 78 -8.52 -7.22 -9.16
N LEU A 79 -7.72 -6.87 -10.17
CA LEU A 79 -8.21 -6.39 -11.45
C LEU A 79 -8.98 -7.45 -12.24
N ALA A 80 -8.63 -8.72 -12.11
CA ALA A 80 -9.37 -9.82 -12.72
C ALA A 80 -10.73 -10.05 -12.06
N ALA A 81 -10.79 -9.88 -10.73
CA ALA A 81 -12.03 -10.03 -9.96
C ALA A 81 -12.99 -8.84 -10.15
N ASP A 82 -12.47 -7.64 -10.43
CA ASP A 82 -13.24 -6.42 -10.64
C ASP A 82 -12.82 -5.72 -11.94
N PRO A 83 -13.60 -5.90 -13.05
CA PRO A 83 -13.31 -5.26 -14.33
C PRO A 83 -13.31 -3.73 -14.30
N ALA A 84 -13.97 -3.08 -13.33
CA ALA A 84 -14.00 -1.64 -13.16
C ALA A 84 -12.84 -1.10 -12.33
N ALA A 85 -12.12 -1.95 -11.59
CA ALA A 85 -10.99 -1.52 -10.76
C ALA A 85 -9.82 -0.98 -11.59
N VAL A 86 -9.05 -0.07 -11.02
CA VAL A 86 -7.87 0.56 -11.65
C VAL A 86 -6.67 0.49 -10.73
N ALA A 87 -5.48 0.66 -11.31
CA ALA A 87 -4.23 0.84 -10.57
C ALA A 87 -3.79 2.30 -10.61
N LEU A 88 -3.30 2.83 -9.49
CA LEU A 88 -2.56 4.08 -9.41
C LEU A 88 -1.10 3.77 -9.11
N THR A 89 -0.17 4.34 -9.88
CA THR A 89 1.25 4.22 -9.57
C THR A 89 1.80 5.55 -9.07
N LEU A 90 2.45 5.50 -7.91
CA LEU A 90 2.86 6.67 -7.14
C LEU A 90 4.31 7.08 -7.41
N GLY A 91 4.78 6.88 -8.65
CA GLY A 91 6.13 7.21 -9.08
C GLY A 91 7.15 6.10 -8.84
N ASP A 92 8.36 6.32 -9.33
CA ASP A 92 9.48 5.40 -9.27
C ASP A 92 9.10 4.00 -9.77
N HIS A 93 8.66 3.96 -11.04
CA HIS A 93 8.22 2.72 -11.69
C HIS A 93 9.37 1.76 -11.89
N THR A 94 10.57 2.31 -12.17
CA THR A 94 11.78 1.53 -12.43
C THR A 94 13.02 2.14 -11.81
N TYR A 95 13.94 1.30 -11.39
CA TYR A 95 15.21 1.66 -10.79
C TYR A 95 16.38 1.11 -11.59
N PRO A 96 17.55 1.84 -11.68
CA PRO A 96 17.81 3.07 -10.90
C PRO A 96 17.50 4.39 -11.63
N ARG A 97 17.09 4.41 -12.89
CA ARG A 97 17.08 5.66 -13.69
C ARG A 97 15.82 5.93 -14.52
N GLY A 98 14.81 5.09 -14.50
CA GLY A 98 13.62 5.25 -15.33
C GLY A 98 13.92 5.20 -16.83
N THR A 99 14.86 4.36 -17.27
CA THR A 99 15.21 4.23 -18.68
C THR A 99 14.19 3.39 -19.45
N ALA A 100 14.12 3.54 -20.78
CA ALA A 100 13.26 2.72 -21.63
C ALA A 100 13.56 1.22 -21.50
N GLN A 101 14.84 0.86 -21.31
CA GLN A 101 15.25 -0.51 -21.10
C GLN A 101 14.73 -1.06 -19.77
N GLU A 102 14.81 -0.28 -18.68
CA GLU A 102 14.28 -0.68 -17.38
C GLU A 102 12.75 -0.85 -17.42
N PHE A 103 12.04 0.04 -18.12
CA PHE A 103 10.61 -0.13 -18.37
C PHE A 103 10.31 -1.44 -19.13
N ALA A 104 11.10 -1.76 -20.16
CA ALA A 104 10.88 -2.96 -20.95
C ALA A 104 11.21 -4.25 -20.18
N ASP A 105 12.33 -4.26 -19.45
CA ASP A 105 12.86 -5.48 -18.84
C ASP A 105 12.26 -5.79 -17.46
N CYS A 106 11.83 -4.77 -16.70
CA CYS A 106 11.47 -4.93 -15.30
C CYS A 106 10.01 -4.55 -15.00
N TYR A 107 9.59 -3.37 -15.40
CA TYR A 107 8.21 -2.92 -15.18
C TYR A 107 7.22 -3.61 -16.12
N GLY A 108 7.57 -3.71 -17.40
CA GLY A 108 6.73 -4.33 -18.43
C GLY A 108 6.28 -5.75 -18.08
N PRO A 109 7.20 -6.65 -17.71
CA PRO A 109 6.85 -8.03 -17.33
C PRO A 109 6.06 -8.14 -16.01
N THR A 110 6.05 -7.13 -15.18
CA THR A 110 5.37 -7.09 -13.87
C THR A 110 4.11 -6.21 -13.91
N TRP A 111 4.17 -4.98 -13.45
CA TRP A 111 3.05 -4.04 -13.43
C TRP A 111 2.60 -3.57 -14.82
N GLY A 112 3.48 -3.63 -15.81
CA GLY A 112 3.14 -3.27 -17.19
C GLY A 112 2.08 -4.15 -17.84
N ARG A 113 1.82 -5.35 -17.29
CA ARG A 113 0.77 -6.28 -17.79
C ARG A 113 -0.64 -5.69 -17.72
N PHE A 114 -0.87 -4.71 -16.85
CA PHE A 114 -2.14 -4.02 -16.72
C PHE A 114 -2.03 -2.51 -16.95
N LYS A 115 -1.07 -2.09 -17.81
CA LYS A 115 -0.82 -0.69 -18.17
C LYS A 115 -2.08 0.04 -18.59
N ASP A 116 -2.96 -0.60 -19.34
CA ASP A 116 -4.19 0.01 -19.86
C ASP A 116 -5.24 0.32 -18.77
N ARG A 117 -5.01 -0.18 -17.55
CA ARG A 117 -5.83 0.09 -16.36
C ARG A 117 -5.04 0.89 -15.31
N THR A 118 -3.85 1.39 -15.66
CA THR A 118 -2.97 2.14 -14.76
C THR A 118 -3.05 3.64 -15.05
N TRP A 119 -3.17 4.42 -13.99
CA TRP A 119 -3.07 5.88 -13.99
C TRP A 119 -1.79 6.27 -13.22
N PRO A 120 -0.74 6.76 -13.89
CA PRO A 120 0.57 6.94 -13.29
C PRO A 120 0.82 8.37 -12.81
N SER A 121 1.65 8.53 -11.77
CA SER A 121 2.33 9.77 -11.40
C SER A 121 3.84 9.56 -11.54
N PRO A 122 4.67 10.52 -11.99
CA PRO A 122 6.11 10.32 -12.11
C PRO A 122 6.82 10.49 -10.78
N GLY A 123 7.88 9.68 -10.55
CA GLY A 123 8.79 9.81 -9.43
C GLY A 123 10.14 10.45 -9.82
N ASN A 124 11.06 10.57 -8.88
CA ASN A 124 12.35 11.19 -9.15
C ASN A 124 13.28 10.30 -10.00
N HIS A 125 13.13 8.96 -9.91
CA HIS A 125 13.93 8.05 -10.72
C HIS A 125 13.59 8.14 -12.21
N GLU A 126 12.36 8.49 -12.58
CA GLU A 126 12.01 8.80 -13.95
C GLU A 126 12.77 10.04 -14.47
N TYR A 127 12.98 11.05 -13.62
CA TYR A 127 13.68 12.30 -13.96
C TYR A 127 15.21 12.18 -13.95
N TYR A 128 15.78 11.05 -13.47
CA TYR A 128 17.20 10.75 -13.70
C TYR A 128 17.51 10.46 -15.18
N THR A 129 16.48 10.16 -15.96
CA THR A 129 16.52 10.29 -17.42
C THR A 129 15.90 11.61 -17.84
N LYS A 130 16.62 12.36 -18.68
CA LYS A 130 16.26 13.74 -19.05
C LYS A 130 14.79 13.90 -19.43
N GLY A 131 14.09 14.75 -18.69
CA GLY A 131 12.69 15.08 -18.92
C GLY A 131 11.73 13.91 -18.71
N ALA A 132 12.15 12.86 -17.99
CA ALA A 132 11.37 11.63 -17.79
C ALA A 132 10.84 11.06 -19.13
N SER A 133 11.58 11.25 -20.23
CA SER A 133 11.09 10.91 -21.57
C SER A 133 10.67 9.46 -21.76
N PRO A 134 11.32 8.44 -21.14
CA PRO A 134 10.84 7.05 -21.26
C PRO A 134 9.50 6.82 -20.54
N TYR A 135 9.26 7.49 -19.40
CA TYR A 135 7.98 7.43 -18.69
C TYR A 135 6.84 7.96 -19.55
N PHE A 136 7.02 9.15 -20.15
CA PHE A 136 6.01 9.73 -21.03
C PHE A 136 5.79 8.87 -22.29
N ALA A 137 6.85 8.33 -22.88
CA ALA A 137 6.74 7.42 -24.02
C ALA A 137 6.03 6.11 -23.66
N TYR A 138 6.29 5.56 -22.45
CA TYR A 138 5.69 4.32 -22.00
C TYR A 138 4.19 4.46 -21.73
N PHE A 139 3.77 5.47 -20.97
CA PHE A 139 2.37 5.65 -20.58
C PHE A 139 1.54 6.45 -21.59
N GLY A 140 2.18 7.20 -22.47
CA GLY A 140 1.50 7.99 -23.51
C GLY A 140 0.51 8.99 -22.91
N GLU A 141 -0.71 9.01 -23.44
CA GLU A 141 -1.76 9.94 -23.01
C GLU A 141 -2.13 9.83 -21.53
N ARG A 142 -1.96 8.64 -20.92
CA ARG A 142 -2.24 8.43 -19.49
C ARG A 142 -1.29 9.18 -18.55
N ALA A 143 -0.09 9.53 -19.03
CA ALA A 143 0.84 10.34 -18.26
C ALA A 143 0.46 11.84 -18.27
N GLY A 144 -0.41 12.28 -19.18
CA GLY A 144 -0.75 13.68 -19.37
C GLY A 144 0.49 14.54 -19.60
N ARG A 145 0.58 15.64 -18.89
CA ARG A 145 1.77 16.51 -18.82
C ARG A 145 2.64 16.24 -17.60
N GLY A 146 2.53 15.05 -16.99
CA GLY A 146 3.03 14.70 -15.66
C GLY A 146 1.99 14.97 -14.58
N TYR A 147 0.96 15.75 -14.90
CA TYR A 147 -0.20 16.01 -14.04
C TYR A 147 -1.49 16.06 -14.87
N TYR A 148 -2.56 15.59 -14.31
CA TYR A 148 -3.88 15.47 -14.94
C TYR A 148 -4.96 15.18 -13.89
N ALA A 149 -6.23 15.21 -14.30
CA ALA A 149 -7.34 14.80 -13.48
C ALA A 149 -8.32 13.94 -14.28
N LEU A 150 -9.02 13.05 -13.57
CA LEU A 150 -10.07 12.20 -14.15
C LEU A 150 -11.18 11.96 -13.13
N SER A 151 -12.35 11.61 -13.62
CA SER A 151 -13.44 11.12 -12.76
C SER A 151 -13.42 9.59 -12.73
N LEU A 152 -13.54 9.02 -11.54
CA LEU A 152 -13.68 7.60 -11.32
C LEU A 152 -14.92 7.36 -10.46
N GLY A 153 -16.05 7.05 -11.12
CA GLY A 153 -17.34 7.06 -10.45
C GLY A 153 -17.63 8.43 -9.83
N PRO A 154 -18.00 8.50 -8.55
CA PRO A 154 -18.32 9.76 -7.87
C PRO A 154 -17.07 10.54 -7.41
N TRP A 155 -15.88 9.99 -7.58
CA TRP A 155 -14.63 10.59 -7.11
C TRP A 155 -13.90 11.36 -8.19
N ARG A 156 -13.30 12.49 -7.81
CA ARG A 156 -12.29 13.19 -8.61
C ARG A 156 -10.89 12.73 -8.21
N LEU A 157 -10.14 12.20 -9.17
CA LEU A 157 -8.76 11.78 -9.00
C LEU A 157 -7.85 12.82 -9.66
N ILE A 158 -6.81 13.27 -8.93
CA ILE A 158 -5.88 14.30 -9.37
C ILE A 158 -4.45 13.78 -9.23
N SER A 159 -3.78 13.56 -10.36
CA SER A 159 -2.34 13.26 -10.40
C SER A 159 -1.55 14.56 -10.45
N LEU A 160 -0.51 14.67 -9.62
CA LEU A 160 0.42 15.80 -9.64
C LEU A 160 1.86 15.31 -9.82
N ASP A 161 2.70 16.18 -10.38
CA ASP A 161 4.14 15.93 -10.50
C ASP A 161 4.91 16.71 -9.44
N SER A 162 5.44 16.00 -8.46
CA SER A 162 6.23 16.57 -7.38
C SER A 162 7.70 16.83 -7.75
N ASN A 163 8.12 16.53 -8.99
CA ASN A 163 9.51 16.72 -9.45
C ASN A 163 9.75 18.07 -10.14
N LEU A 164 8.69 18.76 -10.55
CA LEU A 164 8.75 19.97 -11.38
C LEU A 164 9.66 21.05 -10.79
N ALA A 165 10.42 21.74 -11.64
CA ALA A 165 11.15 22.94 -11.27
C ALA A 165 10.17 24.08 -10.88
N PRO A 166 10.62 25.12 -10.14
CA PRO A 166 9.71 26.13 -9.55
C PRO A 166 8.72 26.77 -10.53
N GLY A 167 9.14 27.14 -11.73
CA GLY A 167 8.24 27.75 -12.73
C GLY A 167 7.18 26.78 -13.27
N ALA A 168 7.56 25.55 -13.58
CA ALA A 168 6.62 24.50 -14.00
C ALA A 168 5.70 24.07 -12.84
N HIS A 169 6.22 24.06 -11.61
CA HIS A 169 5.40 23.80 -10.42
C HIS A 169 4.34 24.89 -10.23
N ALA A 170 4.69 26.18 -10.40
CA ALA A 170 3.72 27.28 -10.33
C ALA A 170 2.61 27.11 -11.39
N ALA A 171 2.97 26.75 -12.63
CA ALA A 171 1.98 26.48 -13.67
C ALA A 171 1.06 25.28 -13.34
N GLN A 172 1.60 24.25 -12.67
CA GLN A 172 0.79 23.13 -12.15
C GLN A 172 -0.19 23.60 -11.06
N LEU A 173 0.24 24.48 -10.14
CA LEU A 173 -0.63 25.03 -9.11
C LEU A 173 -1.75 25.90 -9.70
N ASP A 174 -1.46 26.69 -10.74
CA ASP A 174 -2.49 27.47 -11.44
C ASP A 174 -3.50 26.57 -12.13
N TRP A 175 -3.03 25.50 -12.78
CA TRP A 175 -3.91 24.48 -13.35
C TRP A 175 -4.74 23.79 -12.26
N LEU A 176 -4.13 23.38 -11.14
CA LEU A 176 -4.83 22.73 -10.03
C LEU A 176 -5.95 23.62 -9.47
N ARG A 177 -5.68 24.92 -9.33
CA ARG A 177 -6.67 25.91 -8.86
C ARG A 177 -7.86 26.00 -9.81
N ALA A 178 -7.61 26.03 -11.11
CA ALA A 178 -8.67 26.03 -12.12
C ALA A 178 -9.43 24.70 -12.10
N GLU A 179 -8.74 23.58 -12.08
CA GLU A 179 -9.32 22.23 -12.05
C GLU A 179 -10.30 22.04 -10.86
N LEU A 180 -9.87 22.43 -9.65
CA LEU A 180 -10.70 22.30 -8.44
C LEU A 180 -11.93 23.24 -8.48
N LYS A 181 -11.79 24.42 -9.10
CA LYS A 181 -12.89 25.36 -9.26
C LYS A 181 -13.91 24.90 -10.30
N ASP A 182 -13.44 24.42 -11.44
CA ASP A 182 -14.28 24.11 -12.60
C ASP A 182 -14.92 22.72 -12.52
N HIS A 183 -14.35 21.82 -11.70
CA HIS A 183 -14.81 20.45 -11.48
C HIS A 183 -14.96 20.13 -9.99
N PRO A 184 -15.88 20.81 -9.27
CA PRO A 184 -16.10 20.52 -7.86
C PRO A 184 -16.61 19.08 -7.70
N SER A 185 -16.09 18.37 -6.69
CA SER A 185 -16.47 17.00 -6.38
C SER A 185 -16.65 16.85 -4.88
N ARG A 186 -17.61 16.02 -4.46
CA ARG A 186 -17.81 15.72 -3.04
C ARG A 186 -16.62 15.02 -2.42
N CYS A 187 -16.01 14.10 -3.16
CA CYS A 187 -14.84 13.35 -2.70
C CYS A 187 -13.71 13.49 -3.72
N THR A 188 -12.55 13.91 -3.26
CA THR A 188 -11.35 14.09 -4.11
C THR A 188 -10.17 13.32 -3.51
N LEU A 189 -9.47 12.58 -4.38
CA LEU A 189 -8.21 11.91 -4.09
C LEU A 189 -7.12 12.51 -4.96
N ALA A 190 -6.04 13.01 -4.35
CA ALA A 190 -4.86 13.44 -5.07
C ALA A 190 -3.71 12.45 -4.86
N PHE A 191 -2.80 12.32 -5.85
CA PHE A 191 -1.64 11.46 -5.72
C PHE A 191 -0.42 12.03 -6.44
N TRP A 192 0.73 11.85 -5.83
CA TRP A 192 2.04 12.24 -6.34
C TRP A 192 3.15 11.50 -5.60
N HIS A 193 4.39 11.59 -6.06
CA HIS A 193 5.47 10.76 -5.54
C HIS A 193 5.98 11.19 -4.16
N HIS A 194 6.48 12.43 -3.97
CA HIS A 194 7.14 12.86 -2.75
C HIS A 194 6.14 13.22 -1.64
N PRO A 195 6.13 12.53 -0.48
CA PRO A 195 5.16 12.79 0.58
C PRO A 195 5.40 14.14 1.27
N LEU A 196 4.30 14.86 1.60
CA LEU A 196 4.41 16.06 2.43
C LEU A 196 4.79 15.72 3.87
N TYR A 197 4.30 14.59 4.36
CA TYR A 197 4.60 14.05 5.69
C TYR A 197 5.11 12.62 5.55
N SER A 198 6.25 12.30 6.17
CA SER A 198 6.81 10.96 6.21
C SER A 198 7.73 10.78 7.41
N SER A 199 7.65 9.62 8.05
CA SER A 199 8.56 9.15 9.07
C SER A 199 9.68 8.26 8.48
N GLY A 200 9.63 7.97 7.18
CA GLY A 200 10.57 7.12 6.48
C GLY A 200 11.96 7.73 6.34
N GLY A 201 12.86 6.99 5.71
CA GLY A 201 14.28 7.33 5.62
C GLY A 201 14.59 8.57 4.77
N HIS A 202 13.75 8.91 3.78
CA HIS A 202 13.88 10.13 2.98
C HIS A 202 13.18 11.33 3.63
N GLY A 203 12.13 11.06 4.42
CA GLY A 203 11.43 12.04 5.24
C GLY A 203 10.45 12.94 4.47
N SER A 204 9.91 13.90 5.20
CA SER A 204 8.90 14.85 4.69
C SER A 204 9.48 15.81 3.65
N VAL A 205 8.76 16.03 2.54
CA VAL A 205 9.17 16.91 1.44
C VAL A 205 8.21 18.10 1.31
N PRO A 206 8.59 19.30 1.82
CA PRO A 206 7.67 20.45 1.90
C PRO A 206 7.21 21.05 0.58
N LYS A 207 7.80 20.65 -0.54
CA LYS A 207 7.55 21.19 -1.88
C LYS A 207 6.08 21.17 -2.30
N MET A 208 5.32 20.15 -1.84
CA MET A 208 3.91 19.99 -2.19
C MET A 208 2.93 20.68 -1.22
N ARG A 209 3.44 21.50 -0.31
CA ARG A 209 2.60 22.21 0.69
C ARG A 209 1.54 23.10 0.06
N ASP A 210 1.89 23.83 -1.01
CA ASP A 210 0.95 24.75 -1.66
C ASP A 210 -0.15 23.97 -2.41
N ALA A 211 0.20 22.83 -3.04
CA ALA A 211 -0.79 21.92 -3.63
C ALA A 211 -1.72 21.34 -2.56
N TRP A 212 -1.15 20.93 -1.43
CA TRP A 212 -1.93 20.45 -0.27
C TRP A 212 -2.91 21.52 0.22
N ALA A 213 -2.46 22.78 0.36
CA ALA A 213 -3.32 23.88 0.80
C ALA A 213 -4.49 24.14 -0.16
N LEU A 214 -4.27 24.05 -1.48
CA LEU A 214 -5.34 24.18 -2.47
C LEU A 214 -6.35 23.03 -2.37
N LEU A 215 -5.86 21.80 -2.26
CA LEU A 215 -6.69 20.61 -2.11
C LEU A 215 -7.52 20.66 -0.81
N TYR A 216 -6.88 21.01 0.31
CA TYR A 216 -7.55 21.17 1.61
C TYR A 216 -8.66 22.24 1.54
N ALA A 217 -8.37 23.39 0.92
CA ALA A 217 -9.37 24.46 0.76
C ALA A 217 -10.55 24.03 -0.11
N ALA A 218 -10.34 23.10 -1.04
CA ALA A 218 -11.38 22.54 -1.89
C ALA A 218 -12.11 21.32 -1.29
N GLY A 219 -11.74 20.90 -0.07
CA GLY A 219 -12.38 19.77 0.60
C GLY A 219 -11.94 18.40 0.06
N ALA A 220 -10.66 18.24 -0.32
CA ALA A 220 -10.13 16.93 -0.71
C ALA A 220 -9.96 16.02 0.51
N GLU A 221 -10.13 14.70 0.29
CA GLU A 221 -10.14 13.68 1.34
C GLU A 221 -8.78 13.00 1.53
N LEU A 222 -8.14 12.64 0.40
CA LEU A 222 -7.02 11.72 0.38
C LEU A 222 -5.83 12.26 -0.40
N VAL A 223 -4.64 11.95 0.12
CA VAL A 223 -3.37 12.08 -0.61
C VAL A 223 -2.65 10.74 -0.55
N LEU A 224 -2.21 10.23 -1.73
CA LEU A 224 -1.36 9.07 -1.83
C LEU A 224 0.02 9.48 -2.32
N SER A 225 1.06 8.93 -1.71
CA SER A 225 2.46 9.16 -2.08
C SER A 225 3.30 7.89 -1.99
N GLY A 226 4.46 7.87 -2.65
CA GLY A 226 5.50 6.86 -2.53
C GLY A 226 6.75 7.45 -1.90
N HIS A 227 7.91 7.23 -2.56
CA HIS A 227 9.23 7.78 -2.26
C HIS A 227 9.92 7.19 -1.04
N ASP A 228 9.31 7.18 0.13
CA ASP A 228 9.75 6.34 1.22
C ASP A 228 9.24 4.91 0.99
N HIS A 229 10.16 3.96 0.99
CA HIS A 229 9.86 2.57 0.65
C HIS A 229 9.30 1.83 1.86
N ASP A 230 8.18 2.34 2.34
CA ASP A 230 7.43 1.85 3.48
C ASP A 230 5.93 2.10 3.28
N TYR A 231 5.14 1.59 4.22
CA TYR A 231 3.73 1.93 4.36
C TYR A 231 3.56 2.82 5.58
N GLU A 232 2.97 4.01 5.40
CA GLU A 232 2.61 4.87 6.50
C GLU A 232 1.25 5.53 6.25
N ARG A 233 0.40 5.57 7.30
CA ARG A 233 -0.87 6.28 7.28
C ARG A 233 -0.92 7.34 8.36
N PHE A 234 -1.31 8.53 7.96
CA PHE A 234 -1.49 9.67 8.86
C PHE A 234 -2.95 9.92 9.20
N ALA A 235 -3.19 10.53 10.37
CA ALA A 235 -4.48 11.12 10.69
C ALA A 235 -4.77 12.31 9.75
N PRO A 236 -6.05 12.69 9.56
CA PRO A 236 -6.41 13.84 8.74
C PRO A 236 -5.78 15.14 9.30
N GLN A 237 -5.16 15.93 8.43
CA GLN A 237 -4.43 17.15 8.81
C GLN A 237 -4.42 18.20 7.69
N ASP A 238 -4.15 19.46 8.08
CA ASP A 238 -3.99 20.57 7.16
C ASP A 238 -2.57 20.63 6.53
N ALA A 239 -2.29 21.64 5.70
CA ALA A 239 -1.00 21.85 5.05
C ALA A 239 0.15 22.22 6.02
N ASN A 240 -0.17 22.56 7.27
CA ASN A 240 0.81 22.89 8.31
C ASN A 240 1.06 21.75 9.30
N GLY A 241 0.42 20.59 9.07
CA GLY A 241 0.51 19.42 9.94
C GLY A 241 -0.30 19.58 11.23
N VAL A 242 -1.35 20.40 11.20
CA VAL A 242 -2.29 20.51 12.32
C VAL A 242 -3.38 19.44 12.11
N LEU A 243 -3.61 18.66 13.17
CA LEU A 243 -4.67 17.66 13.17
C LEU A 243 -6.03 18.32 12.94
N ASP A 244 -6.75 17.88 11.93
CA ASP A 244 -8.10 18.34 11.63
C ASP A 244 -8.97 17.13 11.22
N ARG A 245 -9.66 16.54 12.18
CA ARG A 245 -10.50 15.36 11.94
C ARG A 245 -11.79 15.69 11.19
N ALA A 246 -12.16 16.96 11.11
CA ALA A 246 -13.41 17.38 10.48
C ALA A 246 -13.23 17.70 8.98
N ARG A 247 -12.07 18.23 8.58
CA ARG A 247 -11.82 18.72 7.22
C ARG A 247 -10.43 18.38 6.68
N GLY A 248 -9.58 17.75 7.48
CA GLY A 248 -8.21 17.41 7.11
C GLY A 248 -8.13 16.31 6.09
N MET A 249 -7.08 16.33 5.28
CA MET A 249 -6.79 15.26 4.34
C MET A 249 -5.96 14.16 5.00
N ARG A 250 -6.32 12.92 4.77
CA ARG A 250 -5.55 11.74 5.18
C ARG A 250 -4.48 11.43 4.14
N GLN A 251 -3.24 11.30 4.58
CA GLN A 251 -2.14 10.85 3.71
C GLN A 251 -1.83 9.37 3.94
N PHE A 252 -1.55 8.68 2.83
CA PHE A 252 -0.92 7.38 2.81
C PHE A 252 0.41 7.49 2.06
N VAL A 253 1.49 6.99 2.65
CA VAL A 253 2.73 6.66 1.96
C VAL A 253 2.66 5.18 1.62
N VAL A 254 2.84 4.83 0.36
CA VAL A 254 2.72 3.45 -0.14
C VAL A 254 3.87 3.18 -1.12
N GLY A 255 5.11 3.32 -0.63
CA GLY A 255 6.32 3.02 -1.40
C GLY A 255 6.71 1.54 -1.35
N THR A 256 5.71 0.67 -1.23
CA THR A 256 5.86 -0.77 -0.99
C THR A 256 5.69 -1.62 -2.25
N GLY A 257 5.76 -0.99 -3.44
CA GLY A 257 5.47 -1.63 -4.73
C GLY A 257 6.46 -2.71 -5.18
N GLY A 258 7.60 -2.85 -4.50
CA GLY A 258 8.53 -3.95 -4.78
C GLY A 258 10.01 -3.59 -4.78
N ALA A 259 10.36 -2.33 -4.55
CA ALA A 259 11.74 -1.92 -4.30
C ALA A 259 12.26 -2.43 -2.93
N TYR A 260 13.38 -1.94 -2.45
CA TYR A 260 13.87 -2.28 -1.12
C TYR A 260 13.13 -1.45 -0.05
N ALA A 261 12.96 -2.00 1.15
CA ALA A 261 12.39 -1.27 2.27
C ALA A 261 13.34 -0.20 2.82
N THR A 262 12.79 0.96 3.23
CA THR A 262 13.50 1.98 4.00
C THR A 262 13.01 1.96 5.45
N PRO A 263 13.91 2.01 6.45
CA PRO A 263 13.49 1.99 7.84
C PRO A 263 12.91 3.34 8.26
N PHE A 264 12.01 3.32 9.24
CA PHE A 264 11.57 4.52 9.93
C PHE A 264 12.69 5.06 10.82
N LEU A 265 13.04 6.35 10.66
CA LEU A 265 14.06 7.01 11.45
C LEU A 265 13.47 7.78 12.64
N LEU A 266 12.39 8.49 12.42
CA LEU A 266 11.67 9.29 13.42
C LEU A 266 10.18 9.13 13.19
N THR A 267 9.38 9.20 14.25
CA THR A 267 7.93 9.24 14.10
C THR A 267 7.46 10.69 13.95
N VAL A 268 6.92 11.02 12.80
CA VAL A 268 6.27 12.30 12.54
C VAL A 268 4.91 12.35 13.25
N LYS A 269 4.51 13.55 13.70
CA LYS A 269 3.20 13.74 14.35
C LYS A 269 2.07 13.22 13.47
N HIS A 270 1.05 12.66 14.10
CA HIS A 270 -0.16 12.15 13.47
C HIS A 270 0.03 10.90 12.60
N SER A 271 1.20 10.27 12.64
CA SER A 271 1.39 8.94 12.08
C SER A 271 0.61 7.91 12.91
N GLU A 272 -0.34 7.20 12.28
CA GLU A 272 -1.25 6.25 12.93
C GLU A 272 -0.89 4.78 12.67
N ALA A 273 -0.35 4.47 11.49
CA ALA A 273 0.08 3.12 11.13
C ALA A 273 1.39 3.17 10.34
N ARG A 274 2.28 2.19 10.56
CA ARG A 274 3.59 2.11 9.89
C ARG A 274 4.01 0.66 9.69
N ASP A 275 4.53 0.34 8.50
CA ASP A 275 5.16 -0.94 8.20
C ASP A 275 6.26 -0.79 7.14
N ALA A 276 7.48 -1.21 7.47
CA ALA A 276 8.62 -1.30 6.55
C ALA A 276 9.13 -2.74 6.43
N SER A 277 8.30 -3.73 6.78
CA SER A 277 8.71 -5.13 6.86
C SER A 277 8.28 -5.99 5.67
N ARG A 278 7.42 -5.47 4.78
CA ARG A 278 6.85 -6.23 3.68
C ARG A 278 6.53 -5.37 2.46
N ASN A 279 6.49 -5.99 1.28
CA ASN A 279 5.91 -5.40 0.10
C ASN A 279 4.39 -5.60 0.10
N GLY A 280 3.66 -4.66 -0.50
CA GLY A 280 2.22 -4.70 -0.58
C GLY A 280 1.64 -3.55 -1.38
N VAL A 281 0.33 -3.51 -1.45
CA VAL A 281 -0.42 -2.47 -2.15
C VAL A 281 -1.58 -1.98 -1.30
N LEU A 282 -1.89 -0.70 -1.39
CA LEU A 282 -3.08 -0.14 -0.79
C LEU A 282 -4.29 -0.42 -1.70
N ARG A 283 -5.28 -1.09 -1.20
CA ARG A 283 -6.60 -1.18 -1.82
C ARG A 283 -7.51 -0.10 -1.23
N LEU A 284 -8.10 0.73 -2.08
CA LEU A 284 -9.17 1.65 -1.71
C LEU A 284 -10.47 1.19 -2.36
N ARG A 285 -11.57 1.28 -1.62
CA ARG A 285 -12.93 1.14 -2.13
C ARG A 285 -13.61 2.49 -1.98
N LEU A 286 -13.72 3.19 -3.10
CA LEU A 286 -14.25 4.55 -3.17
C LEU A 286 -15.77 4.47 -3.35
N ARG A 287 -16.51 4.91 -2.33
CA ARG A 287 -17.96 4.99 -2.31
C ARG A 287 -18.43 6.41 -2.63
N GLU A 288 -19.70 6.61 -2.82
CA GLU A 288 -20.30 7.93 -3.07
C GLU A 288 -20.07 8.93 -1.93
N ASP A 289 -20.00 8.45 -0.69
CA ASP A 289 -19.94 9.26 0.53
C ASP A 289 -18.72 8.98 1.41
N GLY A 290 -17.75 8.21 0.92
CA GLY A 290 -16.61 7.83 1.73
C GLY A 290 -15.71 6.78 1.07
N TYR A 291 -14.80 6.23 1.85
CA TYR A 291 -13.85 5.23 1.37
C TYR A 291 -13.47 4.22 2.45
N ASP A 292 -13.14 3.01 2.00
CA ASP A 292 -12.48 2.00 2.83
C ASP A 292 -11.05 1.83 2.34
N TRP A 293 -10.11 1.54 3.24
CA TRP A 293 -8.74 1.19 2.90
C TRP A 293 -8.34 -0.15 3.50
N GLU A 294 -7.45 -0.82 2.82
CA GLU A 294 -6.82 -2.06 3.27
C GLU A 294 -5.44 -2.18 2.63
N PHE A 295 -4.41 -2.38 3.46
CA PHE A 295 -3.09 -2.72 2.97
C PHE A 295 -3.04 -4.22 2.69
N LEU A 296 -2.87 -4.60 1.44
CA LEU A 296 -2.78 -5.99 0.98
C LEU A 296 -1.31 -6.41 0.92
N GLU A 297 -0.95 -7.40 1.74
CA GLU A 297 0.38 -7.97 1.73
C GLU A 297 0.65 -8.73 0.42
N ALA A 298 1.82 -8.52 -0.17
CA ALA A 298 2.31 -9.29 -1.30
C ALA A 298 3.42 -10.26 -0.89
N THR A 299 4.14 -9.93 0.19
CA THR A 299 5.19 -10.78 0.78
C THR A 299 4.96 -10.89 2.29
N PRO A 300 5.34 -12.02 2.93
CA PRO A 300 5.30 -12.13 4.37
C PRO A 300 6.23 -11.08 5.01
N PRO A 301 5.92 -10.62 6.24
CA PRO A 301 6.75 -9.65 6.92
C PRO A 301 8.14 -10.19 7.22
N SER A 302 9.16 -9.36 7.03
CA SER A 302 10.56 -9.69 7.36
C SER A 302 10.87 -9.63 8.85
N LEU A 303 9.97 -9.04 9.65
CA LEU A 303 10.11 -8.90 11.10
C LEU A 303 9.15 -9.87 11.84
N PRO A 304 9.63 -10.59 12.88
CA PRO A 304 8.84 -11.62 13.55
C PRO A 304 7.62 -11.09 14.32
N ASN A 305 7.60 -9.82 14.68
CA ASN A 305 6.52 -9.16 15.42
C ASN A 305 5.89 -8.01 14.64
N ALA A 306 5.84 -8.11 13.31
CA ALA A 306 5.20 -7.10 12.48
C ALA A 306 3.72 -6.96 12.84
N SER A 307 3.22 -5.72 12.83
CA SER A 307 1.81 -5.44 13.03
C SER A 307 0.96 -6.11 11.94
N PRO A 308 -0.32 -6.45 12.23
CA PRO A 308 -1.24 -6.88 11.19
C PRO A 308 -1.42 -5.77 10.15
N PRO A 309 -1.81 -6.13 8.91
CA PRO A 309 -2.06 -5.15 7.85
C PRO A 309 -3.10 -4.11 8.26
N ASP A 310 -2.84 -2.87 7.89
CA ASP A 310 -3.70 -1.73 8.22
C ASP A 310 -4.98 -1.73 7.37
N HIS A 311 -6.12 -1.43 8.00
CA HIS A 311 -7.40 -1.28 7.33
C HIS A 311 -8.31 -0.32 8.09
N GLY A 312 -9.35 0.16 7.42
CA GLY A 312 -10.34 1.04 8.03
C GLY A 312 -11.28 1.68 7.03
N SER A 313 -12.04 2.64 7.49
CA SER A 313 -13.00 3.41 6.68
C SER A 313 -13.12 4.85 7.17
N ALA A 314 -13.54 5.74 6.26
CA ALA A 314 -13.93 7.10 6.59
C ALA A 314 -15.02 7.62 5.64
N ALA A 315 -15.79 8.60 6.07
CA ALA A 315 -16.68 9.34 5.22
C ALA A 315 -15.92 10.49 4.53
N CYS A 316 -16.44 10.95 3.39
CA CYS A 316 -16.09 12.26 2.83
C CYS A 316 -16.76 13.36 3.66
N HIS A 317 -16.08 14.51 3.78
CA HIS A 317 -16.57 15.65 4.54
C HIS A 317 -17.25 16.73 3.68
#